data_fbcbe90c6759dc934fad2bcddcbdeeb2
#
_entry.id   fbcbe90c6759dc934fad2bcddcbdeeb2
#
_cell.length_a   1.000
_cell.length_b   1.000
_cell.length_c   1.000
_cell.angle_alpha   90.00
_cell.angle_beta   90.00
_cell.angle_gamma   90.00
#
_symmetry.space_group_name_H-M   'P 1'
#
loop_
_entity.id
_entity.type
_entity.pdbx_description
1 polymer ?
#
loop_
_entity_poly.entity_id
_entity_poly.type
_entity_poly.pdbx_seq_one_letter_code
_entity_poly.pdbx_strand_id
1 'polypeptide(L)'
;GLTILYEDRDIIVIDKSAGLLTVKAAYEKEKTAHHILTNYIRKGSFKSTKQLFAVHRLDRDTSGVLVFAKSAEAKENLKLQWKNVRKKYVAVVHGILTEKSGTITSYLAENDDYEVFSVKDSRKGELAKTRYQVLKEAKRFSLLEIELLTGKKNQIRVHFSEKGHPLVGDDKYGKKGEPKSRLA
;
A
#
# COMPACT_ATOMS: atom_id res chain seq x y z
N GLY A 1 5.59 -9.43 11.32
CA GLY A 1 5.34 -10.77 10.85
C GLY A 1 4.42 -10.79 9.62
N LEU A 2 4.07 -11.97 9.21
CA LEU A 2 3.07 -12.21 8.18
C LEU A 2 2.31 -13.51 8.52
N THR A 3 1.05 -13.57 8.07
CA THR A 3 0.20 -14.75 8.20
C THR A 3 -0.26 -15.16 6.81
N ILE A 4 -0.15 -16.44 6.44
CA ILE A 4 -0.66 -16.96 5.17
C ILE A 4 -2.18 -17.10 5.31
N LEU A 5 -2.93 -16.42 4.45
CA LEU A 5 -4.38 -16.46 4.39
C LEU A 5 -4.89 -17.48 3.39
N TYR A 6 -4.16 -17.65 2.27
CA TYR A 6 -4.49 -18.58 1.21
C TYR A 6 -3.25 -18.99 0.43
N GLU A 7 -3.20 -20.23 -0.03
CA GLU A 7 -2.15 -20.72 -0.91
C GLU A 7 -2.69 -21.81 -1.83
N ASP A 8 -2.38 -21.71 -3.12
CA ASP A 8 -2.61 -22.75 -4.12
C ASP A 8 -1.36 -22.97 -4.99
N ARG A 9 -1.55 -23.57 -6.16
CA ARG A 9 -0.47 -23.81 -7.12
C ARG A 9 0.13 -22.51 -7.65
N ASP A 10 -0.68 -21.49 -7.87
CA ASP A 10 -0.34 -20.30 -8.66
C ASP A 10 -0.09 -19.05 -7.81
N ILE A 11 -0.71 -18.93 -6.64
CA ILE A 11 -0.59 -17.77 -5.78
C ILE A 11 -0.38 -18.11 -4.30
N ILE A 12 0.15 -17.14 -3.56
CA ILE A 12 0.13 -17.11 -2.10
C ILE A 12 -0.35 -15.74 -1.63
N VAL A 13 -1.32 -15.73 -0.74
CA VAL A 13 -1.95 -14.54 -0.17
C VAL A 13 -1.63 -14.46 1.31
N ILE A 14 -1.19 -13.31 1.76
CA ILE A 14 -0.81 -13.09 3.16
C ILE A 14 -1.51 -11.87 3.74
N ASP A 15 -1.61 -11.85 5.06
CA ASP A 15 -1.74 -10.63 5.85
C ASP A 15 -0.32 -10.17 6.26
N LYS A 16 0.10 -9.03 5.72
CA LYS A 16 1.38 -8.41 6.03
C LYS A 16 1.24 -7.47 7.23
N SER A 17 2.03 -7.66 8.26
CA SER A 17 2.07 -6.71 9.37
C SER A 17 2.71 -5.38 8.96
N ALA A 18 2.32 -4.29 9.64
CA ALA A 18 3.02 -3.01 9.59
C ALA A 18 4.49 -3.18 10.06
N GLY A 19 5.38 -2.38 9.48
CA GLY A 19 6.82 -2.40 9.75
C GLY A 19 7.61 -3.39 8.90
N LEU A 20 6.95 -4.27 8.12
CA LEU A 20 7.60 -5.23 7.22
C LEU A 20 7.60 -4.71 5.78
N LEU A 21 8.74 -4.73 5.11
CA LEU A 21 8.82 -4.40 3.69
C LEU A 21 8.14 -5.48 2.82
N THR A 22 7.53 -5.09 1.71
CA THR A 22 7.00 -6.03 0.72
C THR A 22 8.13 -6.75 -0.01
N VAL A 23 9.07 -5.97 -0.56
CA VAL A 23 10.24 -6.45 -1.31
C VAL A 23 11.49 -5.74 -0.82
N LYS A 24 12.66 -6.24 -1.22
CA LYS A 24 13.96 -5.67 -0.85
C LYS A 24 14.06 -4.18 -1.20
N ALA A 25 14.73 -3.44 -0.33
CA ALA A 25 15.20 -2.09 -0.55
C ALA A 25 16.74 -2.06 -0.47
N ALA A 26 17.36 -0.95 -0.83
CA ALA A 26 18.82 -0.82 -0.79
C ALA A 26 19.41 -1.12 0.59
N TYR A 27 18.69 -0.72 1.64
CA TYR A 27 19.10 -0.84 3.06
C TYR A 27 18.61 -2.10 3.76
N GLU A 28 17.67 -2.86 3.16
CA GLU A 28 17.10 -4.06 3.78
C GLU A 28 16.74 -5.10 2.72
N LYS A 29 17.36 -6.27 2.79
CA LYS A 29 17.19 -7.35 1.80
C LYS A 29 16.44 -8.56 2.33
N GLU A 30 16.56 -8.85 3.62
CA GLU A 30 16.11 -10.09 4.23
C GLU A 30 14.79 -9.94 4.98
N LYS A 31 14.61 -8.83 5.73
CA LYS A 31 13.38 -8.57 6.49
C LYS A 31 12.27 -8.05 5.57
N THR A 32 11.89 -8.86 4.59
CA THR A 32 10.84 -8.54 3.62
C THR A 32 9.87 -9.71 3.48
N ALA A 33 8.61 -9.42 3.19
CA ALA A 33 7.60 -10.46 2.96
C ALA A 33 8.04 -11.41 1.84
N HIS A 34 8.58 -10.85 0.75
CA HIS A 34 9.08 -11.63 -0.38
C HIS A 34 10.20 -12.61 0.02
N HIS A 35 11.18 -12.17 0.81
CA HIS A 35 12.29 -13.05 1.24
C HIS A 35 11.80 -14.16 2.16
N ILE A 36 10.99 -13.81 3.17
CA ILE A 36 10.43 -14.78 4.12
C ILE A 36 9.61 -15.85 3.39
N LEU A 37 8.72 -15.45 2.47
CA LEU A 37 7.90 -16.38 1.71
C LEU A 37 8.69 -17.19 0.69
N THR A 38 9.74 -16.62 0.08
CA THR A 38 10.64 -17.37 -0.81
C THR A 38 11.32 -18.51 -0.05
N ASN A 39 11.80 -18.26 1.17
CA ASN A 39 12.36 -19.28 2.03
C ASN A 39 11.33 -20.34 2.44
N TYR A 40 10.11 -19.92 2.73
CA TYR A 40 9.00 -20.81 3.04
C TYR A 40 8.70 -21.78 1.87
N ILE A 41 8.49 -21.29 0.63
CA ILE A 41 8.18 -22.16 -0.51
C ILE A 41 9.34 -23.07 -0.90
N ARG A 42 10.57 -22.66 -0.61
CA ARG A 42 11.79 -23.45 -0.83
C ARG A 42 12.03 -24.48 0.27
N LYS A 43 11.24 -24.44 1.34
CA LYS A 43 11.40 -25.29 2.54
C LYS A 43 12.84 -25.28 3.09
N GLY A 44 13.48 -24.09 3.08
CA GLY A 44 14.86 -23.90 3.52
C GLY A 44 15.94 -24.49 2.59
N SER A 45 15.56 -25.06 1.44
CA SER A 45 16.53 -25.65 0.50
C SER A 45 17.14 -24.60 -0.44
N PHE A 46 18.44 -24.39 -0.34
CA PHE A 46 19.19 -23.51 -1.25
C PHE A 46 19.26 -24.05 -2.70
N LYS A 47 19.06 -25.35 -2.89
CA LYS A 47 19.02 -25.98 -4.24
C LYS A 47 17.67 -25.81 -4.93
N SER A 48 16.65 -25.33 -4.23
CA SER A 48 15.32 -25.14 -4.80
C SER A 48 15.29 -23.97 -5.79
N THR A 49 14.80 -24.21 -6.99
CA THR A 49 14.60 -23.20 -8.05
C THR A 49 13.27 -22.45 -7.91
N LYS A 50 12.45 -22.77 -6.90
CA LYS A 50 11.17 -22.09 -6.67
C LYS A 50 11.38 -20.61 -6.44
N GLN A 51 10.54 -19.79 -7.09
CA GLN A 51 10.58 -18.33 -7.02
C GLN A 51 9.20 -17.79 -6.69
N LEU A 52 9.18 -16.63 -6.04
CA LEU A 52 7.98 -15.81 -5.86
C LEU A 52 8.13 -14.50 -6.60
N PHE A 53 7.01 -14.00 -7.07
CA PHE A 53 6.94 -12.76 -7.83
C PHE A 53 5.95 -11.80 -7.16
N ALA A 54 6.41 -10.61 -6.84
CA ALA A 54 5.53 -9.55 -6.37
C ALA A 54 4.65 -9.06 -7.54
N VAL A 55 3.34 -9.04 -7.33
CA VAL A 55 2.36 -8.52 -8.27
C VAL A 55 2.05 -7.06 -7.96
N HIS A 56 1.96 -6.74 -6.68
CA HIS A 56 1.78 -5.40 -6.14
C HIS A 56 2.58 -5.24 -4.86
N ARG A 57 2.49 -4.07 -4.26
CA ARG A 57 3.18 -3.78 -3.00
C ARG A 57 2.31 -2.95 -2.06
N LEU A 58 2.55 -3.15 -0.77
CA LEU A 58 2.14 -2.27 0.31
C LEU A 58 3.37 -1.52 0.84
N ASP A 59 3.17 -0.32 1.36
CA ASP A 59 4.23 0.42 2.04
C ASP A 59 4.68 -0.35 3.31
N ARG A 60 5.88 -0.05 3.82
CA ARG A 60 6.44 -0.73 4.99
C ARG A 60 5.47 -0.73 6.16
N ASP A 61 4.90 0.42 6.46
CA ASP A 61 4.08 0.64 7.65
C ASP A 61 2.56 0.42 7.40
N THR A 62 2.19 0.03 6.18
CA THR A 62 0.84 -0.42 5.83
C THR A 62 0.71 -1.91 6.07
N SER A 63 -0.30 -2.31 6.84
CA SER A 63 -0.70 -3.71 7.03
C SER A 63 -1.77 -4.14 6.02
N GLY A 64 -1.99 -5.46 5.89
CA GLY A 64 -3.12 -6.01 5.16
C GLY A 64 -2.75 -6.98 4.05
N VAL A 65 -3.72 -7.26 3.20
CA VAL A 65 -3.69 -8.32 2.19
C VAL A 65 -2.67 -8.04 1.09
N LEU A 66 -1.79 -9.00 0.86
CA LEU A 66 -0.73 -8.94 -0.14
C LEU A 66 -0.66 -10.25 -0.91
N VAL A 67 -0.59 -10.17 -2.23
CA VAL A 67 -0.60 -11.32 -3.14
C VAL A 67 0.75 -11.47 -3.83
N PHE A 68 1.29 -12.68 -3.84
CA PHE A 68 2.45 -13.06 -4.64
C PHE A 68 2.08 -14.17 -5.62
N ALA A 69 2.66 -14.13 -6.81
CA ALA A 69 2.56 -15.21 -7.78
C ALA A 69 3.69 -16.23 -7.57
N LYS A 70 3.41 -17.51 -7.80
CA LYS A 70 4.37 -18.62 -7.65
C LYS A 70 5.03 -19.01 -8.98
N SER A 71 4.61 -18.38 -10.09
CA SER A 71 5.22 -18.53 -11.41
C SER A 71 5.23 -17.21 -12.18
N ALA A 72 6.06 -17.12 -13.21
CA ALA A 72 6.09 -15.97 -14.12
C ALA A 72 4.77 -15.84 -14.89
N GLU A 73 4.18 -16.94 -15.29
CA GLU A 73 2.89 -16.99 -15.98
C GLU A 73 1.76 -16.42 -15.10
N ALA A 74 1.64 -16.90 -13.86
CA ALA A 74 0.66 -16.39 -12.90
C ALA A 74 0.86 -14.90 -12.63
N LYS A 75 2.12 -14.44 -12.52
CA LYS A 75 2.44 -13.00 -12.37
C LYS A 75 1.91 -12.18 -13.54
N GLU A 76 2.19 -12.58 -14.79
CA GLU A 76 1.75 -11.84 -15.97
C GLU A 76 0.21 -11.86 -16.10
N ASN A 77 -0.45 -12.99 -15.85
CA ASN A 77 -1.90 -13.09 -15.83
C ASN A 77 -2.54 -12.15 -14.79
N LEU A 78 -1.99 -12.09 -13.58
CA LEU A 78 -2.47 -11.18 -12.56
C LEU A 78 -2.23 -9.71 -12.94
N LYS A 79 -1.08 -9.38 -13.52
CA LYS A 79 -0.77 -8.01 -13.96
C LYS A 79 -1.71 -7.52 -15.05
N LEU A 80 -2.03 -8.35 -16.03
CA LEU A 80 -2.97 -8.01 -17.12
C LEU A 80 -4.35 -7.65 -16.56
N GLN A 81 -4.78 -8.33 -15.50
CA GLN A 81 -6.07 -8.12 -14.86
C GLN A 81 -6.03 -7.07 -13.72
N TRP A 82 -4.85 -6.59 -13.33
CA TRP A 82 -4.65 -5.78 -12.12
C TRP A 82 -5.45 -4.48 -12.10
N LYS A 83 -5.72 -3.90 -13.27
CA LYS A 83 -6.57 -2.71 -13.43
C LYS A 83 -8.02 -2.95 -13.01
N ASN A 84 -8.50 -4.20 -13.08
CA ASN A 84 -9.85 -4.60 -12.73
C ASN A 84 -9.98 -5.05 -11.26
N VAL A 85 -8.86 -5.20 -10.56
CA VAL A 85 -8.83 -5.60 -9.14
C VAL A 85 -9.32 -4.45 -8.27
N ARG A 86 -10.33 -4.70 -7.46
CA ARG A 86 -10.79 -3.74 -6.45
C ARG A 86 -9.83 -3.75 -5.27
N LYS A 87 -9.32 -2.57 -4.93
CA LYS A 87 -8.38 -2.37 -3.83
C LYS A 87 -9.04 -1.48 -2.78
N LYS A 88 -9.44 -2.10 -1.67
CA LYS A 88 -10.05 -1.41 -0.54
C LYS A 88 -9.08 -1.33 0.63
N TYR A 89 -9.09 -0.18 1.27
CA TYR A 89 -8.30 0.13 2.47
C TYR A 89 -9.22 0.70 3.55
N VAL A 90 -8.78 0.56 4.76
CA VAL A 90 -9.35 1.27 5.92
C VAL A 90 -8.26 2.17 6.47
N ALA A 91 -8.58 3.42 6.75
CA ALA A 91 -7.64 4.37 7.31
C ALA A 91 -8.31 5.26 8.36
N VAL A 92 -7.54 5.65 9.36
CA VAL A 92 -7.91 6.70 10.32
C VAL A 92 -7.18 7.98 9.92
N VAL A 93 -7.92 9.06 9.76
CA VAL A 93 -7.37 10.38 9.43
C VAL A 93 -7.67 11.39 10.53
N HIS A 94 -6.84 12.44 10.62
CA HIS A 94 -7.08 13.57 11.51
C HIS A 94 -8.22 14.43 11.02
N GLY A 95 -9.02 14.91 11.95
CA GLY A 95 -10.12 15.84 11.69
C GLY A 95 -11.42 15.13 11.30
N ILE A 96 -12.44 15.96 11.15
CA ILE A 96 -13.77 15.55 10.70
C ILE A 96 -13.95 16.09 9.29
N LEU A 97 -14.19 15.19 8.33
CA LEU A 97 -14.37 15.57 6.94
C LEU A 97 -15.73 16.24 6.73
N THR A 98 -15.75 17.36 6.03
CA THR A 98 -16.99 18.03 5.66
C THR A 98 -17.81 17.15 4.71
N GLU A 99 -17.17 16.62 3.68
CA GLU A 99 -17.80 15.69 2.74
C GLU A 99 -17.60 14.27 3.23
N LYS A 100 -18.72 13.54 3.43
CA LYS A 100 -18.69 12.17 3.99
C LYS A 100 -18.35 11.10 2.96
N SER A 101 -18.33 11.45 1.69
CA SER A 101 -17.87 10.61 0.59
C SER A 101 -17.40 11.47 -0.57
N GLY A 102 -16.53 10.92 -1.40
CA GLY A 102 -16.05 11.65 -2.57
C GLY A 102 -14.94 10.92 -3.31
N THR A 103 -14.42 11.58 -4.35
CA THR A 103 -13.25 11.11 -5.09
C THR A 103 -12.23 12.24 -5.17
N ILE A 104 -11.04 11.99 -4.64
CA ILE A 104 -9.89 12.90 -4.78
C ILE A 104 -9.19 12.53 -6.08
N THR A 105 -8.98 13.53 -6.93
CA THR A 105 -8.29 13.37 -8.22
C THR A 105 -7.17 14.37 -8.32
N SER A 106 -5.95 13.92 -8.58
CA SER A 106 -4.79 14.78 -8.83
C SER A 106 -3.79 14.08 -9.75
N TYR A 107 -2.73 14.80 -10.13
CA TYR A 107 -1.55 14.22 -10.79
C TYR A 107 -0.42 14.17 -9.77
N LEU A 108 0.12 12.99 -9.50
CA LEU A 108 1.19 12.79 -8.53
C LEU A 108 2.55 12.70 -9.23
N ALA A 109 3.50 13.43 -8.71
CA ALA A 109 4.91 13.39 -9.10
C ALA A 109 5.79 13.03 -7.89
N GLU A 110 7.00 12.58 -8.15
CA GLU A 110 8.00 12.25 -7.14
C GLU A 110 9.25 13.11 -7.37
N ASN A 111 9.81 13.70 -6.32
CA ASN A 111 11.09 14.42 -6.39
C ASN A 111 12.29 13.50 -6.12
N ASP A 112 13.50 14.05 -6.19
CA ASP A 112 14.76 13.33 -5.97
C ASP A 112 14.90 12.79 -4.53
N ASP A 113 14.20 13.38 -3.58
CA ASP A 113 14.12 12.93 -2.18
C ASP A 113 13.06 11.82 -1.96
N TYR A 114 12.52 11.29 -3.04
CA TYR A 114 11.45 10.27 -3.01
C TYR A 114 10.16 10.74 -2.32
N GLU A 115 9.90 12.03 -2.27
CA GLU A 115 8.65 12.59 -1.80
C GLU A 115 7.65 12.66 -2.96
N VAL A 116 6.42 12.24 -2.69
CA VAL A 116 5.31 12.30 -3.64
C VAL A 116 4.42 13.50 -3.29
N PHE A 117 4.02 14.25 -4.30
CA PHE A 117 3.17 15.44 -4.17
C PHE A 117 2.31 15.65 -5.40
N SER A 118 1.24 16.42 -5.26
CA SER A 118 0.38 16.77 -6.40
C SER A 118 0.98 17.89 -7.26
N VAL A 119 0.85 17.73 -8.57
CA VAL A 119 1.21 18.74 -9.57
C VAL A 119 -0.02 19.15 -10.39
N LYS A 120 -0.04 20.41 -10.84
CA LYS A 120 -1.14 20.93 -11.68
C LYS A 120 -1.00 20.50 -13.15
N ASP A 121 0.22 20.40 -13.64
CA ASP A 121 0.50 20.02 -15.01
C ASP A 121 0.43 18.49 -15.17
N SER A 122 -0.53 18.01 -15.92
CA SER A 122 -0.74 16.59 -16.20
C SER A 122 0.44 15.91 -16.91
N ARG A 123 1.31 16.69 -17.56
CA ARG A 123 2.52 16.18 -18.23
C ARG A 123 3.66 15.89 -17.24
N LYS A 124 3.57 16.43 -16.01
CA LYS A 124 4.59 16.32 -14.96
C LYS A 124 4.25 15.31 -13.88
N GLY A 125 3.08 14.67 -13.96
CA GLY A 125 2.63 13.71 -12.96
C GLY A 125 1.74 12.64 -13.54
N GLU A 126 1.50 11.61 -12.76
CA GLU A 126 0.64 10.49 -13.11
C GLU A 126 -0.74 10.64 -12.46
N LEU A 127 -1.79 10.41 -13.23
CA LEU A 127 -3.18 10.49 -12.74
C LEU A 127 -3.40 9.56 -11.55
N ALA A 128 -3.90 10.12 -10.47
CA ALA A 128 -4.25 9.43 -9.23
C ALA A 128 -5.69 9.73 -8.84
N LYS A 129 -6.47 8.66 -8.57
CA LYS A 129 -7.88 8.75 -8.16
C LYS A 129 -8.12 7.89 -6.94
N THR A 130 -8.58 8.51 -5.86
CA THR A 130 -8.88 7.87 -4.57
C THR A 130 -10.34 8.16 -4.22
N ARG A 131 -11.17 7.13 -4.19
CA ARG A 131 -12.56 7.22 -3.70
C ARG A 131 -12.57 6.94 -2.21
N TYR A 132 -13.38 7.65 -1.44
CA TYR A 132 -13.51 7.42 -0.01
C TYR A 132 -14.95 7.57 0.47
N GLN A 133 -15.21 6.93 1.61
CA GLN A 133 -16.43 7.07 2.39
C GLN A 133 -16.06 7.10 3.88
N VAL A 134 -16.63 8.05 4.61
CA VAL A 134 -16.52 8.11 6.06
C VAL A 134 -17.42 7.03 6.66
N LEU A 135 -16.81 6.11 7.42
CA LEU A 135 -17.53 5.04 8.11
C LEU A 135 -17.95 5.46 9.53
N LYS A 136 -17.05 6.18 10.22
CA LYS A 136 -17.28 6.61 11.61
C LYS A 136 -16.45 7.85 11.91
N GLU A 137 -16.96 8.67 12.82
CA GLU A 137 -16.27 9.85 13.33
C GLU A 137 -16.24 9.82 14.86
N ALA A 138 -15.14 10.27 15.43
CA ALA A 138 -14.97 10.38 16.86
C ALA A 138 -14.04 11.52 17.22
N LYS A 139 -14.54 12.51 17.94
CA LYS A 139 -13.78 13.69 18.40
C LYS A 139 -13.04 14.41 17.26
N ARG A 140 -11.78 14.05 17.03
CA ARG A 140 -10.87 14.68 16.07
C ARG A 140 -10.38 13.72 14.98
N PHE A 141 -11.05 12.60 14.78
CA PHE A 141 -10.65 11.55 13.87
C PHE A 141 -11.83 11.06 13.04
N SER A 142 -11.54 10.67 11.82
CA SER A 142 -12.49 9.99 10.94
C SER A 142 -11.92 8.64 10.49
N LEU A 143 -12.75 7.59 10.57
CA LEU A 143 -12.47 6.27 10.01
C LEU A 143 -13.04 6.22 8.61
N LEU A 144 -12.22 5.88 7.63
CA LEU A 144 -12.56 5.88 6.22
C LEU A 144 -12.46 4.49 5.62
N GLU A 145 -13.40 4.13 4.76
CA GLU A 145 -13.18 3.13 3.72
C GLU A 145 -12.66 3.86 2.47
N ILE A 146 -11.61 3.34 1.88
CA ILE A 146 -10.94 3.94 0.72
C ILE A 146 -10.85 2.91 -0.39
N GLU A 147 -11.26 3.28 -1.60
CA GLU A 147 -11.08 2.48 -2.80
C GLU A 147 -10.09 3.16 -3.74
N LEU A 148 -9.00 2.47 -4.06
CA LEU A 148 -8.01 2.95 -5.02
C LEU A 148 -8.46 2.63 -6.44
N LEU A 149 -8.83 3.67 -7.20
CA LEU A 149 -9.13 3.59 -8.63
C LEU A 149 -7.85 3.57 -9.48
N THR A 150 -6.75 4.08 -8.92
CA THR A 150 -5.37 4.01 -9.42
C THR A 150 -4.47 3.56 -8.27
N GLY A 151 -3.25 3.11 -8.54
CA GLY A 151 -2.33 2.60 -7.52
C GLY A 151 -0.95 3.26 -7.58
N LYS A 152 -0.87 4.56 -7.27
CA LYS A 152 0.40 5.30 -7.27
C LYS A 152 1.07 5.24 -5.89
N LYS A 153 2.39 5.42 -5.87
CA LYS A 153 3.20 5.44 -4.64
C LYS A 153 2.63 6.46 -3.65
N ASN A 154 2.46 6.06 -2.40
CA ASN A 154 1.95 6.88 -1.29
C ASN A 154 0.62 7.61 -1.57
N GLN A 155 -0.16 7.18 -2.56
CA GLN A 155 -1.32 7.91 -3.08
C GLN A 155 -2.34 8.32 -2.00
N ILE A 156 -2.76 7.40 -1.14
CA ILE A 156 -3.72 7.68 -0.06
C ILE A 156 -3.12 8.70 0.91
N ARG A 157 -1.88 8.52 1.30
CA ARG A 157 -1.15 9.34 2.26
C ARG A 157 -1.05 10.80 1.79
N VAL A 158 -0.65 11.00 0.54
CA VAL A 158 -0.54 12.33 -0.08
C VAL A 158 -1.90 12.99 -0.23
N HIS A 159 -2.88 12.29 -0.80
CA HIS A 159 -4.21 12.85 -1.03
C HIS A 159 -4.87 13.37 0.25
N PHE A 160 -4.84 12.59 1.32
CA PHE A 160 -5.45 13.02 2.58
C PHE A 160 -4.61 14.06 3.33
N SER A 161 -3.29 14.03 3.22
CA SER A 161 -2.43 15.09 3.76
C SER A 161 -2.71 16.44 3.09
N GLU A 162 -2.76 16.47 1.76
CA GLU A 162 -3.04 17.70 1.00
C GLU A 162 -4.47 18.20 1.19
N LYS A 163 -5.41 17.31 1.49
CA LYS A 163 -6.80 17.67 1.86
C LYS A 163 -6.91 18.24 3.30
N GLY A 164 -5.81 18.26 4.05
CA GLY A 164 -5.79 18.73 5.45
C GLY A 164 -6.21 17.69 6.48
N HIS A 165 -6.36 16.43 6.05
CA HIS A 165 -6.75 15.30 6.89
C HIS A 165 -5.72 14.17 6.81
N PRO A 166 -4.45 14.39 7.24
CA PRO A 166 -3.41 13.38 7.13
C PRO A 166 -3.75 12.11 7.91
N LEU A 167 -3.19 10.98 7.47
CA LEU A 167 -3.35 9.71 8.16
C LEU A 167 -2.72 9.77 9.56
N VAL A 168 -3.39 9.17 10.51
CA VAL A 168 -2.88 9.04 11.89
C VAL A 168 -1.66 8.13 11.87
N GLY A 169 -0.57 8.62 12.48
CA GLY A 169 0.68 7.87 12.58
C GLY A 169 1.55 7.88 11.33
N ASP A 170 1.20 8.66 10.32
CA ASP A 170 2.04 8.82 9.12
C ASP A 170 3.26 9.69 9.46
N ASP A 171 4.45 9.09 9.39
CA ASP A 171 5.72 9.75 9.72
C ASP A 171 6.23 10.70 8.63
N LYS A 172 5.75 10.53 7.40
CA LYS A 172 6.21 11.31 6.24
C LYS A 172 5.24 12.43 5.84
N TYR A 173 3.96 12.12 5.75
CA TYR A 173 2.89 13.03 5.32
C TYR A 173 1.96 13.41 6.47
N GLY A 174 2.23 12.93 7.67
CA GLY A 174 1.42 13.11 8.86
C GLY A 174 1.55 14.48 9.49
N LYS A 175 0.94 14.62 10.65
CA LYS A 175 0.97 15.84 11.42
C LYS A 175 2.31 16.01 12.14
N LYS A 176 2.98 17.15 11.97
CA LYS A 176 4.25 17.43 12.65
C LYS A 176 4.08 17.38 14.17
N GLY A 177 4.99 16.69 14.84
CA GLY A 177 5.01 16.61 16.31
C GLY A 177 4.17 15.46 16.90
N GLU A 178 3.53 14.62 16.09
CA GLU A 178 2.91 13.39 16.58
C GLU A 178 3.93 12.28 16.84
N PRO A 179 3.69 11.45 17.87
CA PRO A 179 4.49 10.24 18.04
C PRO A 179 4.37 9.36 16.80
N LYS A 180 5.50 8.85 16.32
CA LYS A 180 5.51 7.88 15.23
C LYS A 180 4.73 6.65 15.66
N SER A 181 3.56 6.43 15.10
CA SER A 181 2.81 5.20 15.23
C SER A 181 2.80 4.47 13.88
N ARG A 182 2.63 3.16 13.92
CA ARG A 182 2.50 2.39 12.68
C ARG A 182 1.14 2.71 12.07
N LEU A 183 1.12 2.91 10.76
CA LEU A 183 -0.13 3.03 10.00
C LEU A 183 -0.91 1.71 10.17
N ALA A 184 -2.12 1.80 10.67
CA ALA A 184 -3.01 0.66 10.84
C ALA A 184 -3.59 0.24 9.48
#